data_5f491103f85f1a90dd64e7ca6c39dea2
#
_entry.id   5f491103f85f1a90dd64e7ca6c39dea2
#
_cell.length_a   1.000
_cell.length_b   1.000
_cell.length_c   1.000
_cell.angle_alpha   90.00
_cell.angle_beta   90.00
_cell.angle_gamma   90.00
#
_symmetry.space_group_name_H-M   'P 1'
#
loop_
_entity.id
_entity.type
_entity.pdbx_description
1 polymer ?
#
loop_
_entity_poly.entity_id
_entity_poly.type
_entity_poly.pdbx_seq_one_letter_code
_entity_poly.pdbx_strand_id
1 'polypeptide(L)'
;MNAFIRYLFDYSSNSWLEIQWYLFAAAVMLGAAQVLRVNEHVRVDIIYGKLSSKARIYIDLLGLLLFLLPAMIYFAYLAWPLFLGMYYSGEMSSNAGGLIRWPAMLMLPAGFFLVTMQGLSEIIKRLAWLAHVYEMDFHYERPLQ
;
A
#
# COMPACT_ATOMS: atom_id res chain seq x y z
N MET A 1 6.48 -24.56 7.85
CA MET A 1 5.50 -25.35 8.62
C MET A 1 4.79 -26.39 7.77
N ASN A 2 4.23 -26.03 6.59
CA ASN A 2 3.54 -27.00 5.70
C ASN A 2 4.42 -28.16 5.22
N ALA A 3 5.70 -27.89 4.85
CA ALA A 3 6.67 -28.92 4.46
C ALA A 3 6.95 -29.94 5.59
N PHE A 4 7.02 -29.47 6.83
CA PHE A 4 7.25 -30.31 8.00
C PHE A 4 6.05 -31.23 8.32
N ILE A 5 4.84 -30.66 8.23
CA ILE A 5 3.59 -31.40 8.40
C ILE A 5 3.45 -32.44 7.30
N ARG A 6 3.74 -32.10 6.06
CA ARG A 6 3.74 -33.05 4.94
C ARG A 6 4.70 -34.22 5.15
N TYR A 7 5.88 -33.91 5.67
CA TYR A 7 6.89 -34.95 5.91
C TYR A 7 6.51 -35.90 7.05
N LEU A 8 5.88 -35.39 8.13
CA LEU A 8 5.55 -36.19 9.30
C LEU A 8 4.21 -36.89 9.21
N PHE A 9 3.22 -36.27 8.55
CA PHE A 9 1.83 -36.73 8.58
C PHE A 9 1.27 -37.09 7.20
N ASP A 10 2.11 -36.98 6.15
CA ASP A 10 1.71 -37.16 4.74
C ASP A 10 0.49 -36.34 4.32
N TYR A 11 0.25 -35.22 5.05
CA TYR A 11 -0.86 -34.31 4.88
C TYR A 11 -0.38 -32.95 4.39
N SER A 12 -0.88 -32.53 3.24
CA SER A 12 -0.60 -31.21 2.67
C SER A 12 -1.89 -30.53 2.25
N SER A 13 -2.12 -29.31 2.72
CA SER A 13 -3.26 -28.50 2.32
C SER A 13 -2.79 -27.26 1.56
N ASN A 14 -3.32 -27.06 0.37
CA ASN A 14 -3.08 -25.83 -0.42
C ASN A 14 -3.64 -24.60 0.29
N SER A 15 -4.68 -24.73 1.10
CA SER A 15 -5.25 -23.63 1.89
C SER A 15 -4.21 -22.96 2.80
N TRP A 16 -3.28 -23.73 3.40
CA TRP A 16 -2.22 -23.17 4.24
C TRP A 16 -1.21 -22.32 3.46
N LEU A 17 -0.93 -22.69 2.21
CA LEU A 17 -0.08 -21.90 1.32
C LEU A 17 -0.81 -20.62 0.88
N GLU A 18 -2.09 -20.72 0.56
CA GLU A 18 -2.91 -19.59 0.13
C GLU A 18 -3.13 -18.56 1.25
N ILE A 19 -3.32 -18.99 2.51
CA ILE A 19 -3.38 -18.09 3.66
C ILE A 19 -2.11 -17.24 3.76
N GLN A 20 -0.94 -17.81 3.50
CA GLN A 20 0.31 -17.04 3.53
C GLN A 20 0.30 -15.91 2.48
N TRP A 21 -0.22 -16.19 1.28
CA TRP A 21 -0.33 -15.16 0.25
C TRP A 21 -1.38 -14.10 0.59
N TYR A 22 -2.50 -14.50 1.20
CA TYR A 22 -3.54 -13.58 1.67
C TYR A 22 -3.00 -12.65 2.75
N LEU A 23 -2.28 -13.19 3.73
CA LEU A 23 -1.65 -12.40 4.80
C LEU A 23 -0.57 -11.48 4.24
N PHE A 24 0.22 -11.95 3.28
CA PHE A 24 1.22 -11.12 2.61
C PHE A 24 0.56 -9.98 1.82
N ALA A 25 -0.48 -10.28 1.03
CA ALA A 25 -1.25 -9.25 0.33
C ALA A 25 -1.84 -8.22 1.30
N ALA A 26 -2.41 -8.67 2.42
CA ALA A 26 -2.92 -7.79 3.46
C ALA A 26 -1.81 -6.90 4.05
N ALA A 27 -0.67 -7.50 4.42
CA ALA A 27 0.46 -6.75 4.99
C ALA A 27 0.99 -5.67 4.03
N VAL A 28 1.15 -6.00 2.75
CA VAL A 28 1.64 -5.06 1.72
C VAL A 28 0.61 -3.97 1.45
N MET A 29 -0.64 -4.34 1.16
CA MET A 29 -1.67 -3.38 0.74
C MET A 29 -2.13 -2.47 1.87
N LEU A 30 -2.33 -3.00 3.07
CA LEU A 30 -2.73 -2.19 4.23
C LEU A 30 -1.54 -1.42 4.81
N GLY A 31 -0.32 -1.95 4.71
CA GLY A 31 0.91 -1.30 5.15
C GLY A 31 1.37 -0.16 4.24
N ALA A 32 0.96 -0.13 2.96
CA ALA A 32 1.39 0.88 1.98
C ALA A 32 1.08 2.32 2.43
N ALA A 33 -0.06 2.55 3.08
CA ALA A 33 -0.41 3.86 3.64
C ALA A 33 0.56 4.29 4.76
N GLN A 34 1.03 3.37 5.58
CA GLN A 34 2.03 3.65 6.62
C GLN A 34 3.39 4.01 6.00
N VAL A 35 3.82 3.32 4.95
CA VAL A 35 5.07 3.64 4.22
C VAL A 35 5.00 5.07 3.67
N LEU A 36 3.84 5.48 3.12
CA LEU A 36 3.62 6.86 2.69
C LEU A 36 3.70 7.85 3.86
N ARG A 37 3.12 7.51 5.02
CA ARG A 37 3.10 8.35 6.22
C ARG A 37 4.49 8.62 6.78
N VAL A 38 5.33 7.57 6.89
CA VAL A 38 6.70 7.68 7.44
C VAL A 38 7.71 8.17 6.39
N ASN A 39 7.22 8.38 5.14
CA ASN A 39 8.01 8.94 4.06
C ASN A 39 9.23 8.10 3.66
N GLU A 40 9.15 6.79 3.87
CA GLU A 40 10.22 5.80 3.58
C GLU A 40 10.21 5.33 2.11
N HIS A 41 9.86 6.20 1.17
CA HIS A 41 9.97 5.86 -0.25
C HIS A 41 11.38 6.08 -0.76
N VAL A 42 11.80 5.24 -1.69
CA VAL A 42 13.04 5.46 -2.46
C VAL A 42 12.90 6.79 -3.21
N ARG A 43 13.74 7.76 -2.87
CA ARG A 43 13.80 9.09 -3.52
C ARG A 43 15.10 9.25 -4.25
N VAL A 44 15.10 10.08 -5.28
CA VAL A 44 16.33 10.49 -5.95
C VAL A 44 16.99 11.60 -5.11
N ASP A 45 17.64 11.20 -4.03
CA ASP A 45 18.23 12.11 -3.02
C ASP A 45 19.26 13.08 -3.58
N ILE A 46 19.91 12.71 -4.67
CA ILE A 46 20.94 13.55 -5.34
C ILE A 46 20.34 14.88 -5.79
N ILE A 47 19.11 14.88 -6.29
CA ILE A 47 18.41 16.09 -6.73
C ILE A 47 17.68 16.74 -5.55
N TYR A 48 16.94 15.92 -4.80
CA TYR A 48 16.10 16.40 -3.70
C TYR A 48 16.89 17.05 -2.58
N GLY A 49 18.09 16.51 -2.26
CA GLY A 49 18.98 17.06 -1.23
C GLY A 49 19.51 18.47 -1.52
N LYS A 50 19.56 18.89 -2.80
CA LYS A 50 20.03 20.22 -3.21
C LYS A 50 18.92 21.29 -3.23
N LEU A 51 17.67 20.91 -3.06
CA LEU A 51 16.52 21.82 -3.15
C LEU A 51 16.24 22.51 -1.80
N SER A 52 15.75 23.75 -1.88
CA SER A 52 15.24 24.47 -0.70
C SER A 52 13.99 23.74 -0.13
N SER A 53 13.72 23.92 1.17
CA SER A 53 12.56 23.30 1.83
C SER A 53 11.23 23.64 1.13
N LYS A 54 11.06 24.86 0.66
CA LYS A 54 9.87 25.27 -0.10
C LYS A 54 9.76 24.53 -1.45
N ALA A 55 10.87 24.41 -2.19
CA ALA A 55 10.87 23.70 -3.46
C ALA A 55 10.54 22.22 -3.30
N ARG A 56 11.05 21.57 -2.24
CA ARG A 56 10.70 20.17 -1.91
C ARG A 56 9.21 20.01 -1.69
N ILE A 57 8.57 20.91 -0.92
CA ILE A 57 7.14 20.86 -0.65
C ILE A 57 6.31 21.02 -1.92
N TYR A 58 6.67 21.95 -2.82
CA TYR A 58 5.96 22.09 -4.09
C TYR A 58 6.08 20.86 -4.98
N ILE A 59 7.26 20.25 -5.06
CA ILE A 59 7.46 19.00 -5.81
C ILE A 59 6.64 17.86 -5.20
N ASP A 60 6.64 17.73 -3.87
CA ASP A 60 5.84 16.73 -3.19
C ASP A 60 4.34 16.93 -3.42
N LEU A 61 3.84 18.18 -3.33
CA LEU A 61 2.45 18.51 -3.62
C LEU A 61 2.05 18.16 -5.05
N LEU A 62 2.90 18.50 -6.04
CA LEU A 62 2.66 18.15 -7.43
C LEU A 62 2.64 16.62 -7.62
N GLY A 63 3.59 15.91 -7.01
CA GLY A 63 3.65 14.45 -7.05
C GLY A 63 2.41 13.79 -6.43
N LEU A 64 1.98 14.28 -5.27
CA LEU A 64 0.78 13.78 -4.60
C LEU A 64 -0.49 14.07 -5.39
N LEU A 65 -0.67 15.29 -5.89
CA LEU A 65 -1.90 15.72 -6.59
C LEU A 65 -2.02 15.16 -8.00
N LEU A 66 -0.93 15.17 -8.77
CA LEU A 66 -0.98 14.82 -10.19
C LEU A 66 -0.69 13.35 -10.47
N PHE A 67 0.02 12.67 -9.60
CA PHE A 67 0.41 11.27 -9.82
C PHE A 67 -0.22 10.35 -8.77
N LEU A 68 0.07 10.53 -7.49
CA LEU A 68 -0.35 9.58 -6.47
C LEU A 68 -1.87 9.51 -6.34
N LEU A 69 -2.55 10.62 -6.09
CA LEU A 69 -4.01 10.61 -5.90
C LEU A 69 -4.76 10.10 -7.14
N PRO A 70 -4.54 10.61 -8.36
CA PRO A 70 -5.24 10.11 -9.53
C PRO A 70 -4.99 8.61 -9.77
N ALA A 71 -3.75 8.16 -9.60
CA ALA A 71 -3.41 6.75 -9.79
C ALA A 71 -4.10 5.85 -8.75
N MET A 72 -4.05 6.21 -7.46
CA MET A 72 -4.67 5.40 -6.40
C MET A 72 -6.19 5.37 -6.51
N ILE A 73 -6.83 6.49 -6.84
CA ILE A 73 -8.28 6.56 -7.08
C ILE A 73 -8.65 5.69 -8.29
N TYR A 74 -7.88 5.78 -9.37
CA TYR A 74 -8.12 4.98 -10.57
C TYR A 74 -7.94 3.48 -10.30
N PHE A 75 -6.89 3.08 -9.59
CA PHE A 75 -6.70 1.68 -9.22
C PHE A 75 -7.78 1.17 -8.25
N ALA A 76 -8.23 1.99 -7.30
CA ALA A 76 -9.35 1.64 -6.44
C ALA A 76 -10.64 1.43 -7.26
N TYR A 77 -10.91 2.31 -8.23
CA TYR A 77 -12.04 2.20 -9.15
C TYR A 77 -12.00 0.90 -9.97
N LEU A 78 -10.84 0.53 -10.49
CA LEU A 78 -10.67 -0.72 -11.25
C LEU A 78 -10.73 -1.97 -10.37
N ALA A 79 -10.20 -1.90 -9.15
CA ALA A 79 -10.18 -3.03 -8.22
C ALA A 79 -11.56 -3.34 -7.62
N TRP A 80 -12.43 -2.34 -7.52
CA TRP A 80 -13.74 -2.49 -6.91
C TRP A 80 -14.66 -3.51 -7.62
N PRO A 81 -14.89 -3.42 -8.94
CA PRO A 81 -15.70 -4.41 -9.66
C PRO A 81 -15.07 -5.81 -9.67
N LEU A 82 -13.74 -5.91 -9.65
CA LEU A 82 -13.05 -7.20 -9.54
C LEU A 82 -13.36 -7.88 -8.20
N PHE A 83 -13.29 -7.11 -7.11
CA PHE A 83 -13.69 -7.59 -5.78
C PHE A 83 -15.16 -8.02 -5.75
N LEU A 84 -16.07 -7.19 -6.25
CA LEU A 84 -17.51 -7.50 -6.29
C LEU A 84 -17.80 -8.75 -7.13
N GLY A 85 -17.15 -8.90 -8.27
CA GLY A 85 -17.27 -10.08 -9.13
C GLY A 85 -16.92 -11.36 -8.38
N MET A 86 -15.77 -11.37 -7.67
CA MET A 86 -15.34 -12.53 -6.88
C MET A 86 -16.21 -12.76 -5.63
N TYR A 87 -16.72 -11.68 -5.04
CA TYR A 87 -17.61 -11.78 -3.89
C TYR A 87 -18.95 -12.42 -4.25
N TYR A 88 -19.60 -11.98 -5.34
CA TYR A 88 -20.90 -12.50 -5.78
C TYR A 88 -20.81 -13.88 -6.42
N SER A 89 -19.73 -14.18 -7.13
CA SER A 89 -19.52 -15.50 -7.73
C SER A 89 -19.14 -16.56 -6.71
N GLY A 90 -18.65 -16.16 -5.52
CA GLY A 90 -18.11 -17.11 -4.54
C GLY A 90 -16.89 -17.87 -5.07
N GLU A 91 -16.14 -17.27 -6.02
CA GLU A 91 -15.01 -17.91 -6.68
C GLU A 91 -13.99 -18.45 -5.69
N MET A 92 -13.67 -19.73 -5.84
CA MET A 92 -12.64 -20.41 -5.07
C MET A 92 -11.35 -20.52 -5.87
N SER A 93 -10.24 -20.74 -5.16
CA SER A 93 -8.96 -21.02 -5.81
C SER A 93 -9.06 -22.26 -6.68
N SER A 94 -8.32 -22.27 -7.79
CA SER A 94 -8.20 -23.43 -8.69
C SER A 94 -7.43 -24.61 -8.09
N ASN A 95 -6.78 -24.41 -6.94
CA ASN A 95 -6.05 -25.45 -6.25
C ASN A 95 -7.00 -26.39 -5.51
N ALA A 96 -6.69 -27.68 -5.47
CA ALA A 96 -7.47 -28.65 -4.70
C ALA A 96 -7.48 -28.28 -3.21
N GLY A 97 -8.69 -28.11 -2.63
CA GLY A 97 -8.85 -27.64 -1.25
C GLY A 97 -8.45 -26.18 -1.03
N GLY A 98 -8.45 -25.36 -2.07
CA GLY A 98 -8.11 -23.94 -2.01
C GLY A 98 -9.17 -23.08 -1.31
N LEU A 99 -8.80 -21.84 -0.99
CA LEU A 99 -9.64 -20.89 -0.27
C LEU A 99 -10.52 -20.06 -1.21
N ILE A 100 -11.57 -19.46 -0.63
CA ILE A 100 -12.38 -18.45 -1.30
C ILE A 100 -11.55 -17.20 -1.58
N ARG A 101 -11.61 -16.63 -2.80
CA ARG A 101 -10.67 -15.60 -3.29
C ARG A 101 -11.02 -14.17 -2.88
N TRP A 102 -12.30 -13.88 -2.61
CA TRP A 102 -12.74 -12.50 -2.35
C TRP A 102 -12.02 -11.80 -1.17
N PRO A 103 -11.61 -12.48 -0.05
CA PRO A 103 -10.93 -11.77 1.04
C PRO A 103 -9.57 -11.21 0.62
N ALA A 104 -8.80 -11.96 -0.17
CA ALA A 104 -7.54 -11.46 -0.72
C ALA A 104 -7.77 -10.31 -1.70
N MET A 105 -8.80 -10.42 -2.55
CA MET A 105 -9.14 -9.37 -3.51
C MET A 105 -9.64 -8.09 -2.86
N LEU A 106 -10.31 -8.17 -1.69
CA LEU A 106 -10.71 -7.00 -0.91
C LEU A 106 -9.52 -6.14 -0.47
N MET A 107 -8.34 -6.75 -0.24
CA MET A 107 -7.15 -6.02 0.18
C MET A 107 -6.70 -4.97 -0.84
N LEU A 108 -6.96 -5.20 -2.14
CA LEU A 108 -6.59 -4.26 -3.21
C LEU A 108 -7.35 -2.93 -3.09
N PRO A 109 -8.68 -2.88 -3.21
CA PRO A 109 -9.40 -1.61 -3.09
C PRO A 109 -9.25 -0.98 -1.70
N ALA A 110 -9.17 -1.78 -0.63
CA ALA A 110 -8.94 -1.28 0.72
C ALA A 110 -7.56 -0.60 0.84
N GLY A 111 -6.51 -1.22 0.32
CA GLY A 111 -5.16 -0.64 0.33
C GLY A 111 -5.08 0.65 -0.48
N PHE A 112 -5.61 0.67 -1.71
CA PHE A 112 -5.65 1.88 -2.53
C PHE A 112 -6.45 3.00 -1.88
N PHE A 113 -7.57 2.68 -1.23
CA PHE A 113 -8.34 3.64 -0.47
C PHE A 113 -7.54 4.23 0.70
N LEU A 114 -6.86 3.40 1.49
CA LEU A 114 -6.04 3.86 2.61
C LEU A 114 -4.88 4.74 2.14
N VAL A 115 -4.21 4.40 1.04
CA VAL A 115 -3.14 5.22 0.46
C VAL A 115 -3.70 6.56 -0.04
N THR A 116 -4.89 6.57 -0.65
CA THR A 116 -5.58 7.80 -1.06
C THR A 116 -5.86 8.70 0.14
N MET A 117 -6.41 8.17 1.23
CA MET A 117 -6.68 8.91 2.46
C MET A 117 -5.39 9.46 3.09
N GLN A 118 -4.33 8.65 3.11
CA GLN A 118 -3.02 9.12 3.59
C GLN A 118 -2.43 10.20 2.68
N GLY A 119 -2.56 10.07 1.36
CA GLY A 119 -2.14 11.08 0.38
C GLY A 119 -2.85 12.42 0.61
N LEU A 120 -4.15 12.40 0.85
CA LEU A 120 -4.91 13.62 1.22
C LEU A 120 -4.39 14.23 2.52
N SER A 121 -4.14 13.41 3.55
CA SER A 121 -3.54 13.86 4.81
C SER A 121 -2.19 14.54 4.59
N GLU A 122 -1.34 13.96 3.75
CA GLU A 122 -0.03 14.53 3.43
C GLU A 122 -0.11 15.86 2.68
N ILE A 123 -1.10 16.01 1.79
CA ILE A 123 -1.37 17.30 1.11
C ILE A 123 -1.78 18.36 2.12
N ILE A 124 -2.72 18.03 3.02
CA ILE A 124 -3.19 18.97 4.06
C ILE A 124 -2.03 19.44 4.93
N LYS A 125 -1.16 18.54 5.39
CA LYS A 125 0.02 18.88 6.19
C LYS A 125 0.96 19.83 5.46
N ARG A 126 1.24 19.59 4.18
CA ARG A 126 2.11 20.44 3.35
C ARG A 126 1.51 21.82 3.10
N LEU A 127 0.21 21.88 2.87
CA LEU A 127 -0.50 23.16 2.73
C LEU A 127 -0.52 23.92 4.07
N ALA A 128 -0.75 23.25 5.20
CA ALA A 128 -0.70 23.85 6.53
C ALA A 128 0.70 24.39 6.86
N TRP A 129 1.76 23.72 6.42
CA TRP A 129 3.13 24.23 6.57
C TRP A 129 3.37 25.49 5.73
N LEU A 130 2.91 25.51 4.48
CA LEU A 130 2.98 26.71 3.63
C LEU A 130 2.21 27.90 4.21
N ALA A 131 1.13 27.63 4.95
CA ALA A 131 0.34 28.63 5.65
C ALA A 131 0.94 29.02 7.03
N HIS A 132 2.11 28.48 7.40
CA HIS A 132 2.77 28.70 8.71
C HIS A 132 1.92 28.29 9.94
N VAL A 133 0.98 27.35 9.76
CA VAL A 133 0.11 26.84 10.85
C VAL A 133 0.64 25.53 11.43
N TYR A 134 1.49 24.81 10.71
CA TYR A 134 2.03 23.51 11.08
C TYR A 134 3.54 23.44 10.84
N GLU A 135 4.29 22.96 11.83
CA GLU A 135 5.73 22.71 11.67
C GLU A 135 5.95 21.27 11.21
N MET A 136 6.69 21.09 10.13
CA MET A 136 7.12 19.77 9.66
C MET A 136 8.61 19.61 9.95
N ASP A 137 8.97 18.48 10.50
CA ASP A 137 10.37 18.11 10.65
C ASP A 137 10.93 17.67 9.30
N PHE A 138 11.92 18.40 8.79
CA PHE A 138 12.64 18.10 7.55
C PHE A 138 13.97 17.38 7.79
N HIS A 139 14.23 16.93 9.02
CA HIS A 139 15.43 16.15 9.30
C HIS A 139 15.36 14.83 8.55
N TYR A 140 16.10 14.77 7.48
CA TYR A 140 16.34 13.55 6.74
C TYR A 140 17.49 12.81 7.44
N GLU A 141 17.14 11.84 8.27
CA GLU A 141 18.13 10.88 8.76
C GLU A 141 18.51 9.95 7.61
N ARG A 142 19.74 10.06 7.13
CA ARG A 142 20.27 9.10 6.16
C ARG A 142 20.23 7.72 6.79
N PRO A 143 19.57 6.72 6.16
CA PRO A 143 19.70 5.36 6.65
C PRO A 143 21.19 5.00 6.69
N LEU A 144 21.64 4.51 7.83
CA LEU A 144 22.99 4.00 8.00
C LEU A 144 23.18 2.85 7.01
N GLN A 145 24.07 3.05 6.02
CA GLN A 145 24.53 1.99 5.12
C GLN A 145 25.52 1.12 5.84
#